data_8a2c1db5879e2a1971d5e3a421685ceb
#
_entry.id   8a2c1db5879e2a1971d5e3a421685ceb
#
_cell.length_a   1.000
_cell.length_b   1.000
_cell.length_c   1.000
_cell.angle_alpha   90.00
_cell.angle_beta   90.00
_cell.angle_gamma   90.00
#
_symmetry.space_group_name_H-M   'P 1'
#
loop_
_entity.id
_entity.type
_entity.pdbx_description
1 polymer ?
#
loop_
_entity_poly.entity_id
_entity_poly.type
_entity_poly.pdbx_seq_one_letter_code
_entity_poly.pdbx_strand_id
1 'polypeptide(L)'
;MNNIELLDCTIRDGGYVNNWKFTDEQMKKCYNACSIAGLDYMEFGFRNIKKKESIDKYGPSYFSDEEYINNIVGNQESTCKIAVMVTINDFDINDFVPKNQSKISLVRVLMAYHGGKNKDDLVLDIKQLSDGIVQMNQLIELGYDVAFNIGRIDKVSFEQISEVAKLLSQTKIKYFVMADTYGSVDNDYIEKLIPFVKREFSNSQIKIGFHAHDNCTNATTKALHALKYGADIVDGCVLGFGRGSGNAKTELLMMDLNKNYNKNYNFINIIEFGDEYLINYKECTNNLCYNVVYALAAYVGCHVTYAIDIIEIYDKMKVSDIYNIFMELKRLNKHMFHYSSLFKELYVKLKHN
;
A
#
# COMPACT_ATOMS: atom_id res chain seq x y z
N MET A 1 -3.10 5.95 -21.92
CA MET A 1 -2.92 6.24 -20.50
C MET A 1 -2.21 5.03 -19.89
N ASN A 2 -1.13 5.23 -19.14
CA ASN A 2 -0.43 4.12 -18.49
C ASN A 2 -1.39 3.42 -17.53
N ASN A 3 -1.38 2.08 -17.52
CA ASN A 3 -2.19 1.31 -16.58
C ASN A 3 -1.53 1.38 -15.19
N ILE A 4 -1.89 2.41 -14.40
CA ILE A 4 -1.41 2.59 -13.03
C ILE A 4 -1.98 1.49 -12.15
N GLU A 5 -1.16 0.94 -11.26
CA GLU A 5 -1.53 -0.09 -10.31
C GLU A 5 -1.38 0.43 -8.88
N LEU A 6 -2.24 -0.03 -7.98
CA LEU A 6 -2.21 0.29 -6.55
C LEU A 6 -2.09 -0.98 -5.72
N LEU A 7 -1.10 -0.99 -4.82
CA LEU A 7 -0.87 -2.08 -3.88
C LEU A 7 -1.18 -1.60 -2.46
N ASP A 8 -2.00 -2.36 -1.74
CA ASP A 8 -2.18 -2.16 -0.30
C ASP A 8 -1.19 -3.01 0.48
N CYS A 9 -0.42 -2.38 1.36
CA CYS A 9 0.56 -3.06 2.22
C CYS A 9 0.23 -2.92 3.73
N THR A 10 -1.03 -2.69 4.07
CA THR A 10 -1.52 -2.52 5.45
C THR A 10 -1.06 -3.63 6.37
N ILE A 11 -1.20 -4.88 5.95
CA ILE A 11 -0.83 -6.04 6.77
C ILE A 11 0.68 -6.19 6.87
N ARG A 12 1.40 -6.01 5.75
CA ARG A 12 2.85 -6.20 5.75
C ARG A 12 3.56 -5.11 6.55
N ASP A 13 3.27 -3.84 6.27
CA ASP A 13 3.94 -2.72 6.94
C ASP A 13 3.33 -2.43 8.32
N GLY A 14 2.00 -2.50 8.44
CA GLY A 14 1.32 -2.37 9.72
C GLY A 14 1.66 -3.48 10.71
N GLY A 15 2.10 -4.63 10.23
CA GLY A 15 2.56 -5.72 11.08
C GLY A 15 3.72 -5.35 12.02
N TYR A 16 4.53 -4.35 11.70
CA TYR A 16 5.53 -3.81 12.62
C TYR A 16 4.93 -3.20 13.89
N VAL A 17 3.66 -2.82 13.89
CA VAL A 17 2.93 -2.27 15.03
C VAL A 17 2.52 -3.36 16.02
N ASN A 18 2.06 -4.52 15.51
CA ASN A 18 1.47 -5.59 16.31
C ASN A 18 2.20 -6.94 16.21
N ASN A 19 3.43 -6.95 15.67
CA ASN A 19 4.19 -8.16 15.38
C ASN A 19 3.44 -9.13 14.45
N TRP A 20 2.72 -8.61 13.45
CA TRP A 20 1.90 -9.37 12.50
C TRP A 20 0.83 -10.24 13.16
N LYS A 21 0.43 -9.90 14.39
CA LYS A 21 -0.62 -10.60 15.15
C LYS A 21 -2.00 -10.07 14.79
N PHE A 22 -2.34 -10.13 13.52
CA PHE A 22 -3.70 -9.90 13.06
C PHE A 22 -4.52 -11.17 13.27
N THR A 23 -5.79 -11.03 13.68
CA THR A 23 -6.71 -12.17 13.75
C THR A 23 -7.09 -12.63 12.34
N ASP A 24 -7.52 -13.89 12.22
CA ASP A 24 -8.03 -14.42 10.93
C ASP A 24 -9.21 -13.59 10.41
N GLU A 25 -10.04 -13.06 11.30
CA GLU A 25 -11.13 -12.17 10.95
C GLU A 25 -10.62 -10.87 10.33
N GLN A 26 -9.65 -10.19 10.97
CA GLN A 26 -9.03 -8.98 10.42
C GLN A 26 -8.41 -9.24 9.04
N MET A 27 -7.71 -10.37 8.88
CA MET A 27 -7.11 -10.76 7.62
C MET A 27 -8.14 -10.99 6.52
N LYS A 28 -9.21 -11.75 6.82
CA LYS A 28 -10.34 -12.00 5.89
C LYS A 28 -11.03 -10.69 5.50
N LYS A 29 -11.29 -9.83 6.46
CA LYS A 29 -11.94 -8.53 6.22
C LYS A 29 -11.06 -7.59 5.40
N CYS A 30 -9.75 -7.53 5.67
CA CYS A 30 -8.80 -6.76 4.87
C CYS A 30 -8.76 -7.24 3.42
N TYR A 31 -8.63 -8.57 3.21
CA TYR A 31 -8.63 -9.14 1.86
C TYR A 31 -9.94 -8.87 1.12
N ASN A 32 -11.08 -9.05 1.79
CA ASN A 32 -12.39 -8.77 1.21
C ASN A 32 -12.54 -7.28 0.85
N ALA A 33 -12.11 -6.38 1.73
CA ALA A 33 -12.14 -4.94 1.46
C ALA A 33 -11.30 -4.59 0.24
N CYS A 34 -10.05 -5.07 0.14
CA CYS A 34 -9.17 -4.88 -1.01
C CYS A 34 -9.78 -5.46 -2.30
N SER A 35 -10.40 -6.65 -2.21
CA SER A 35 -11.05 -7.32 -3.33
C SER A 35 -12.25 -6.54 -3.87
N ILE A 36 -13.19 -6.15 -3.00
CA ILE A 36 -14.38 -5.37 -3.36
C ILE A 36 -13.99 -3.97 -3.84
N ALA A 37 -12.93 -3.41 -3.26
CA ALA A 37 -12.39 -2.12 -3.65
C ALA A 37 -11.80 -2.13 -5.07
N GLY A 38 -11.48 -3.31 -5.61
CA GLY A 38 -10.88 -3.46 -6.93
C GLY A 38 -9.40 -3.12 -6.97
N LEU A 39 -8.69 -3.26 -5.83
CA LEU A 39 -7.25 -3.06 -5.77
C LEU A 39 -6.51 -4.08 -6.64
N ASP A 40 -5.37 -3.65 -7.19
CA ASP A 40 -4.55 -4.53 -8.03
C ASP A 40 -3.83 -5.58 -7.20
N TYR A 41 -3.31 -5.19 -6.02
CA TYR A 41 -2.60 -6.08 -5.09
C TYR A 41 -2.93 -5.79 -3.63
N MET A 42 -2.93 -6.85 -2.82
CA MET A 42 -2.82 -6.80 -1.36
C MET A 42 -1.55 -7.52 -0.92
N GLU A 43 -0.67 -6.86 -0.17
CA GLU A 43 0.53 -7.47 0.42
C GLU A 43 0.17 -8.14 1.75
N PHE A 44 0.09 -9.47 1.71
CA PHE A 44 -0.44 -10.33 2.77
C PHE A 44 0.47 -10.41 4.00
N GLY A 45 1.73 -10.09 3.84
CA GLY A 45 2.74 -10.07 4.88
C GLY A 45 4.12 -10.44 4.36
N PHE A 46 4.96 -10.92 5.27
CA PHE A 46 6.25 -11.50 4.91
C PHE A 46 6.14 -13.02 4.66
N ARG A 47 7.11 -13.57 3.92
CA ARG A 47 7.36 -15.00 3.79
C ARG A 47 8.70 -15.34 4.41
N ASN A 48 8.79 -15.19 5.74
CA ASN A 48 10.02 -15.45 6.48
C ASN A 48 10.15 -16.92 6.85
N ILE A 49 11.38 -17.35 7.12
CA ILE A 49 11.70 -18.74 7.44
C ILE A 49 11.28 -19.06 8.88
N LYS A 50 10.30 -19.93 9.08
CA LYS A 50 9.79 -20.34 10.41
C LYS A 50 10.87 -20.95 11.32
N LYS A 51 11.89 -21.57 10.76
CA LYS A 51 13.01 -22.14 11.53
C LYS A 51 13.95 -21.08 12.10
N LYS A 52 14.01 -19.90 11.51
CA LYS A 52 14.86 -18.78 11.96
C LYS A 52 14.16 -17.87 12.94
N GLU A 53 12.84 -17.73 12.80
CA GLU A 53 12.04 -16.79 13.59
C GLU A 53 11.03 -17.52 14.47
N SER A 54 10.79 -16.97 15.66
CA SER A 54 9.85 -17.56 16.62
C SER A 54 8.40 -17.33 16.20
N ILE A 55 7.63 -18.41 16.03
CA ILE A 55 6.18 -18.36 15.79
C ILE A 55 5.40 -17.84 17.00
N ASP A 56 5.99 -17.89 18.21
CA ASP A 56 5.36 -17.34 19.41
C ASP A 56 5.48 -15.81 19.47
N LYS A 57 6.54 -15.28 18.86
CA LYS A 57 6.82 -13.84 18.80
C LYS A 57 5.98 -13.15 17.73
N TYR A 58 5.85 -13.77 16.56
CA TYR A 58 5.21 -13.18 15.39
C TYR A 58 3.91 -13.90 15.02
N GLY A 59 2.93 -13.15 14.50
CA GLY A 59 1.70 -13.72 13.99
C GLY A 59 1.86 -14.40 12.62
N PRO A 60 0.81 -15.12 12.15
CA PRO A 60 0.88 -15.95 10.93
C PRO A 60 1.24 -15.15 9.65
N SER A 61 0.83 -13.88 9.53
CA SER A 61 1.16 -13.05 8.37
C SER A 61 2.62 -12.63 8.28
N TYR A 62 3.45 -12.89 9.31
CA TYR A 62 4.90 -12.78 9.23
C TYR A 62 5.53 -13.91 8.41
N PHE A 63 4.83 -15.02 8.29
CA PHE A 63 5.29 -16.20 7.55
C PHE A 63 4.51 -16.44 6.26
N SER A 64 3.24 -16.04 6.21
CA SER A 64 2.34 -16.09 5.03
C SER A 64 2.49 -17.37 4.21
N ASP A 65 2.48 -18.54 4.89
CA ASP A 65 2.57 -19.84 4.21
C ASP A 65 1.31 -20.16 3.40
N GLU A 66 1.40 -21.15 2.52
CA GLU A 66 0.30 -21.50 1.61
C GLU A 66 -0.95 -21.93 2.36
N GLU A 67 -0.80 -22.68 3.48
CA GLU A 67 -1.94 -23.15 4.29
C GLU A 67 -2.68 -21.96 4.90
N TYR A 68 -1.92 -21.03 5.51
CA TYR A 68 -2.51 -19.82 6.09
C TYR A 68 -3.22 -18.95 5.06
N ILE A 69 -2.56 -18.68 3.93
CA ILE A 69 -3.17 -17.90 2.85
C ILE A 69 -4.45 -18.57 2.34
N ASN A 70 -4.41 -19.90 2.13
CA ASN A 70 -5.58 -20.64 1.67
C ASN A 70 -6.75 -20.59 2.68
N ASN A 71 -6.46 -20.67 3.98
CA ASN A 71 -7.47 -20.56 5.04
C ASN A 71 -8.13 -19.17 5.09
N ILE A 72 -7.36 -18.12 4.84
CA ILE A 72 -7.89 -16.74 4.84
C ILE A 72 -8.69 -16.45 3.57
N VAL A 73 -8.11 -16.74 2.40
CA VAL A 73 -8.68 -16.38 1.10
C VAL A 73 -9.82 -17.32 0.69
N GLY A 74 -9.75 -18.58 1.10
CA GLY A 74 -10.75 -19.60 0.73
C GLY A 74 -10.85 -19.78 -0.79
N ASN A 75 -12.06 -20.01 -1.29
CA ASN A 75 -12.36 -20.16 -2.72
C ASN A 75 -12.90 -18.87 -3.33
N GLN A 76 -12.68 -17.72 -2.71
CA GLN A 76 -13.19 -16.46 -3.23
C GLN A 76 -12.48 -16.09 -4.53
N GLU A 77 -13.28 -15.86 -5.58
CA GLU A 77 -12.78 -15.24 -6.81
C GLU A 77 -12.56 -13.74 -6.57
N SER A 78 -11.39 -13.24 -6.92
CA SER A 78 -11.03 -11.84 -6.76
C SER A 78 -10.07 -11.40 -7.87
N THR A 79 -10.23 -10.15 -8.28
CA THR A 79 -9.27 -9.47 -9.17
C THR A 79 -8.06 -8.95 -8.38
N CYS A 80 -8.18 -8.75 -7.06
CA CYS A 80 -7.10 -8.34 -6.19
C CYS A 80 -6.11 -9.49 -6.00
N LYS A 81 -4.89 -9.32 -6.49
CA LYS A 81 -3.83 -10.31 -6.44
C LYS A 81 -3.11 -10.27 -5.10
N ILE A 82 -2.66 -11.43 -4.63
CA ILE A 82 -1.88 -11.53 -3.39
C ILE A 82 -0.40 -11.30 -3.68
N ALA A 83 0.20 -10.39 -2.90
CA ALA A 83 1.64 -10.21 -2.83
C ALA A 83 2.17 -10.65 -1.47
N VAL A 84 3.42 -11.09 -1.42
CA VAL A 84 4.18 -11.32 -0.19
C VAL A 84 5.56 -10.70 -0.31
N MET A 85 6.16 -10.33 0.83
CA MET A 85 7.52 -9.79 0.86
C MET A 85 8.51 -10.82 1.42
N VAL A 86 9.70 -10.85 0.84
CA VAL A 86 10.86 -11.59 1.36
C VAL A 86 12.05 -10.64 1.45
N THR A 87 13.00 -10.96 2.33
CA THR A 87 14.29 -10.24 2.36
C THR A 87 15.27 -10.96 1.43
N ILE A 88 15.97 -10.19 0.61
CA ILE A 88 16.98 -10.72 -0.32
C ILE A 88 18.01 -11.58 0.42
N ASN A 89 18.32 -12.75 -0.12
CA ASN A 89 19.25 -13.73 0.44
C ASN A 89 18.89 -14.26 1.85
N ASP A 90 17.66 -14.00 2.31
CA ASP A 90 17.17 -14.46 3.62
C ASP A 90 15.79 -15.12 3.54
N PHE A 91 15.52 -15.82 2.46
CA PHE A 91 14.34 -16.68 2.28
C PHE A 91 14.76 -18.03 1.69
N ASP A 92 13.93 -19.05 1.88
CA ASP A 92 14.16 -20.38 1.30
C ASP A 92 13.27 -20.57 0.06
N ILE A 93 13.87 -20.79 -1.11
CA ILE A 93 13.13 -21.04 -2.34
C ILE A 93 12.26 -22.29 -2.25
N ASN A 94 12.64 -23.28 -1.42
CA ASN A 94 11.86 -24.49 -1.20
C ASN A 94 10.57 -24.27 -0.43
N ASP A 95 10.40 -23.11 0.21
CA ASP A 95 9.13 -22.71 0.84
C ASP A 95 8.09 -22.26 -0.22
N PHE A 96 8.50 -22.09 -1.48
CA PHE A 96 7.63 -21.70 -2.58
C PHE A 96 7.24 -22.89 -3.45
N VAL A 97 5.94 -23.12 -3.60
CA VAL A 97 5.40 -24.09 -4.55
C VAL A 97 5.28 -23.45 -5.96
N PRO A 98 5.17 -24.24 -7.06
CA PRO A 98 4.86 -23.67 -8.37
C PRO A 98 3.62 -22.77 -8.34
N LYS A 99 3.64 -21.69 -9.09
CA LYS A 99 2.58 -20.65 -9.09
C LYS A 99 1.17 -21.19 -9.29
N ASN A 100 1.02 -22.23 -10.10
CA ASN A 100 -0.28 -22.88 -10.35
C ASN A 100 -0.85 -23.63 -9.13
N GLN A 101 -0.07 -23.79 -8.07
CA GLN A 101 -0.46 -24.38 -6.78
C GLN A 101 -0.56 -23.33 -5.67
N SER A 102 -0.28 -22.06 -5.97
CA SER A 102 -0.26 -20.95 -5.01
C SER A 102 -1.27 -19.87 -5.36
N LYS A 103 -1.84 -19.23 -4.34
CA LYS A 103 -2.63 -18.00 -4.50
C LYS A 103 -1.76 -16.73 -4.57
N ILE A 104 -0.50 -16.82 -4.17
CA ILE A 104 0.46 -15.71 -4.30
C ILE A 104 0.68 -15.44 -5.79
N SER A 105 0.59 -14.18 -6.18
CA SER A 105 0.83 -13.74 -7.56
C SER A 105 2.14 -12.98 -7.70
N LEU A 106 2.52 -12.21 -6.68
CA LEU A 106 3.68 -11.33 -6.68
C LEU A 106 4.56 -11.61 -5.46
N VAL A 107 5.85 -11.85 -5.69
CA VAL A 107 6.85 -11.91 -4.62
C VAL A 107 7.71 -10.64 -4.69
N ARG A 108 7.71 -9.87 -3.60
CA ARG A 108 8.47 -8.63 -3.47
C ARG A 108 9.76 -8.90 -2.70
N VAL A 109 10.89 -8.81 -3.38
CA VAL A 109 12.22 -9.07 -2.81
C VAL A 109 12.79 -7.76 -2.32
N LEU A 110 12.83 -7.58 -1.00
CA LEU A 110 13.34 -6.40 -0.34
C LEU A 110 14.86 -6.49 -0.17
N MET A 111 15.56 -5.52 -0.70
CA MET A 111 16.93 -5.22 -0.34
C MET A 111 16.92 -4.03 0.63
N ALA A 112 17.00 -4.34 1.92
CA ALA A 112 17.19 -3.32 2.92
C ALA A 112 18.65 -2.83 2.88
N TYR A 113 18.83 -1.52 2.95
CA TYR A 113 20.15 -0.94 3.09
C TYR A 113 20.70 -1.29 4.48
N HIS A 114 21.66 -2.19 4.54
CA HIS A 114 22.36 -2.49 5.78
C HIS A 114 23.62 -1.63 5.87
N GLY A 115 23.85 -1.05 7.05
CA GLY A 115 25.12 -0.39 7.31
C GLY A 115 26.28 -1.38 7.08
N GLY A 116 27.33 -0.91 6.41
CA GLY A 116 28.59 -1.63 6.28
C GLY A 116 29.23 -1.95 7.66
N LYS A 117 30.52 -2.30 7.71
CA LYS A 117 31.23 -2.61 8.96
C LYS A 117 31.08 -1.50 10.02
N ASN A 118 30.89 -0.25 9.61
CA ASN A 118 30.45 0.87 10.43
C ASN A 118 28.97 1.12 10.13
N LYS A 119 28.11 1.16 11.15
CA LYS A 119 26.65 1.37 11.03
C LYS A 119 26.23 2.62 10.23
N ASP A 120 27.17 3.54 10.01
CA ASP A 120 26.96 4.79 9.28
C ASP A 120 27.32 4.70 7.79
N ASP A 121 28.04 3.64 7.36
CA ASP A 121 28.37 3.40 5.95
C ASP A 121 27.26 2.60 5.27
N LEU A 122 26.27 3.30 4.74
CA LEU A 122 25.23 2.69 3.91
C LEU A 122 25.81 2.42 2.53
N VAL A 123 26.22 1.19 2.28
CA VAL A 123 26.76 0.77 0.99
C VAL A 123 25.76 -0.15 0.29
N LEU A 124 25.43 0.17 -0.96
CA LEU A 124 24.73 -0.77 -1.84
C LEU A 124 25.66 -1.97 -2.08
N ASP A 125 25.24 -3.14 -1.60
CA ASP A 125 26.01 -4.37 -1.81
C ASP A 125 25.64 -5.03 -3.15
N ILE A 126 26.43 -4.71 -4.18
CA ILE A 126 26.23 -5.27 -5.55
C ILE A 126 26.40 -6.79 -5.55
N LYS A 127 27.25 -7.35 -4.67
CA LYS A 127 27.36 -8.80 -4.55
C LYS A 127 26.08 -9.41 -3.99
N GLN A 128 25.54 -8.82 -2.92
CA GLN A 128 24.25 -9.23 -2.37
C GLN A 128 23.13 -9.18 -3.44
N LEU A 129 23.11 -8.13 -4.26
CA LEU A 129 22.17 -8.02 -5.37
C LEU A 129 22.38 -9.12 -6.41
N SER A 130 23.61 -9.40 -6.80
CA SER A 130 23.93 -10.43 -7.79
C SER A 130 23.50 -11.82 -7.31
N ASP A 131 23.77 -12.15 -6.05
CA ASP A 131 23.30 -13.41 -5.43
C ASP A 131 21.76 -13.45 -5.35
N GLY A 132 21.13 -12.32 -5.02
CA GLY A 132 19.66 -12.18 -4.98
C GLY A 132 19.00 -12.30 -6.35
N ILE A 133 19.66 -11.89 -7.42
CA ILE A 133 19.16 -12.07 -8.81
C ILE A 133 18.99 -13.56 -9.13
N VAL A 134 19.87 -14.42 -8.65
CA VAL A 134 19.72 -15.88 -8.81
C VAL A 134 18.42 -16.36 -8.15
N GLN A 135 18.15 -15.92 -6.92
CA GLN A 135 16.91 -16.27 -6.21
C GLN A 135 15.66 -15.70 -6.90
N MET A 136 15.73 -14.45 -7.39
CA MET A 136 14.63 -13.85 -8.15
C MET A 136 14.33 -14.63 -9.43
N ASN A 137 15.35 -15.07 -10.14
CA ASN A 137 15.16 -15.90 -11.34
C ASN A 137 14.51 -17.26 -11.01
N GLN A 138 14.88 -17.90 -9.89
CA GLN A 138 14.20 -19.12 -9.42
C GLN A 138 12.72 -18.88 -9.13
N LEU A 139 12.34 -17.76 -8.50
CA LEU A 139 10.92 -17.39 -8.31
C LEU A 139 10.19 -17.20 -9.65
N ILE A 140 10.85 -16.56 -10.62
CA ILE A 140 10.32 -16.38 -11.99
C ILE A 140 10.13 -17.74 -12.69
N GLU A 141 11.06 -18.66 -12.53
CA GLU A 141 10.97 -20.04 -13.08
C GLU A 141 9.82 -20.82 -12.45
N LEU A 142 9.51 -20.59 -11.17
CA LEU A 142 8.30 -21.11 -10.52
C LEU A 142 7.00 -20.47 -11.02
N GLY A 143 7.07 -19.40 -11.84
CA GLY A 143 5.96 -18.72 -12.48
C GLY A 143 5.42 -17.50 -11.74
N TYR A 144 6.09 -17.02 -10.69
CA TYR A 144 5.68 -15.82 -9.97
C TYR A 144 6.05 -14.54 -10.71
N ASP A 145 5.20 -13.51 -10.62
CA ASP A 145 5.64 -12.14 -10.82
C ASP A 145 6.62 -11.77 -9.69
N VAL A 146 7.71 -11.08 -10.01
CA VAL A 146 8.71 -10.67 -9.03
C VAL A 146 8.89 -9.17 -9.07
N ALA A 147 8.95 -8.55 -7.89
CA ALA A 147 9.36 -7.15 -7.72
C ALA A 147 10.66 -7.08 -6.93
N PHE A 148 11.59 -6.23 -7.36
CA PHE A 148 12.73 -5.86 -6.54
C PHE A 148 12.46 -4.53 -5.85
N ASN A 149 12.55 -4.52 -4.53
CA ASN A 149 12.28 -3.36 -3.69
C ASN A 149 13.59 -2.87 -3.05
N ILE A 150 14.02 -1.65 -3.38
CA ILE A 150 15.19 -1.04 -2.77
C ILE A 150 14.76 -0.06 -1.65
N GLY A 151 15.23 -0.31 -0.42
CA GLY A 151 15.01 0.59 0.71
C GLY A 151 15.96 1.79 0.69
N ARG A 152 15.65 2.82 1.49
CA ARG A 152 16.52 3.98 1.69
C ARG A 152 16.93 4.65 0.38
N ILE A 153 15.98 4.89 -0.49
CA ILE A 153 16.26 5.55 -1.78
C ILE A 153 16.92 6.92 -1.61
N ASP A 154 16.72 7.57 -0.46
CA ASP A 154 17.40 8.83 -0.06
C ASP A 154 18.92 8.70 0.04
N LYS A 155 19.46 7.50 0.11
CA LYS A 155 20.90 7.21 0.23
C LYS A 155 21.51 6.54 -1.01
N VAL A 156 20.70 6.23 -2.00
CA VAL A 156 21.16 5.60 -3.25
C VAL A 156 21.46 6.69 -4.27
N SER A 157 22.71 6.76 -4.75
CA SER A 157 23.07 7.72 -5.79
C SER A 157 22.49 7.33 -7.15
N PHE A 158 22.40 8.31 -8.05
CA PHE A 158 21.92 8.03 -9.42
C PHE A 158 22.84 7.05 -10.16
N GLU A 159 24.15 7.10 -9.91
CA GLU A 159 25.12 6.15 -10.47
C GLU A 159 24.85 4.73 -9.96
N GLN A 160 24.60 4.58 -8.65
CA GLN A 160 24.24 3.28 -8.08
C GLN A 160 22.92 2.75 -8.64
N ILE A 161 21.95 3.63 -8.88
CA ILE A 161 20.69 3.24 -9.54
C ILE A 161 20.96 2.72 -10.97
N SER A 162 21.86 3.37 -11.72
CA SER A 162 22.26 2.89 -13.05
C SER A 162 22.91 1.52 -13.01
N GLU A 163 23.77 1.24 -12.00
CA GLU A 163 24.37 -0.09 -11.82
C GLU A 163 23.30 -1.15 -11.52
N VAL A 164 22.37 -0.87 -10.62
CA VAL A 164 21.23 -1.73 -10.28
C VAL A 164 20.38 -1.98 -11.53
N ALA A 165 20.03 -0.93 -12.26
CA ALA A 165 19.22 -1.03 -13.47
C ALA A 165 19.89 -1.90 -14.55
N LYS A 166 21.21 -1.76 -14.73
CA LYS A 166 21.98 -2.60 -15.68
C LYS A 166 21.89 -4.08 -15.34
N LEU A 167 21.96 -4.45 -14.06
CA LEU A 167 21.86 -5.83 -13.62
C LEU A 167 20.41 -6.35 -13.75
N LEU A 168 19.44 -5.59 -13.26
CA LEU A 168 18.04 -5.99 -13.24
C LEU A 168 17.40 -6.03 -14.63
N SER A 169 17.84 -5.19 -15.59
CA SER A 169 17.34 -5.20 -16.97
C SER A 169 17.64 -6.50 -17.72
N GLN A 170 18.55 -7.35 -17.19
CA GLN A 170 18.81 -8.67 -17.72
C GLN A 170 17.87 -9.75 -17.17
N THR A 171 17.04 -9.39 -16.21
CA THR A 171 16.06 -10.28 -15.57
C THR A 171 14.66 -10.08 -16.17
N LYS A 172 13.73 -10.96 -15.80
CA LYS A 172 12.31 -10.83 -16.14
C LYS A 172 11.46 -10.38 -14.94
N ILE A 173 12.06 -9.62 -13.99
CA ILE A 173 11.27 -9.04 -12.90
C ILE A 173 10.22 -8.08 -13.47
N LYS A 174 9.11 -7.96 -12.78
CA LYS A 174 7.98 -7.14 -13.22
C LYS A 174 8.09 -5.70 -12.74
N TYR A 175 8.58 -5.48 -11.51
CA TYR A 175 8.66 -4.15 -10.91
C TYR A 175 10.03 -3.89 -10.29
N PHE A 176 10.46 -2.63 -10.42
CA PHE A 176 11.49 -2.02 -9.59
C PHE A 176 10.83 -0.98 -8.70
N VAL A 177 10.81 -1.19 -7.40
CA VAL A 177 10.13 -0.33 -6.43
C VAL A 177 11.14 0.36 -5.53
N MET A 178 11.04 1.68 -5.43
CA MET A 178 11.89 2.51 -4.59
C MET A 178 11.15 2.91 -3.32
N ALA A 179 11.76 2.66 -2.15
CA ALA A 179 11.15 2.97 -0.88
C ALA A 179 11.83 4.19 -0.22
N ASP A 180 11.04 5.24 0.01
CA ASP A 180 11.38 6.36 0.90
C ASP A 180 11.20 5.93 2.35
N THR A 181 12.09 5.05 2.82
CA THR A 181 11.98 4.34 4.11
C THR A 181 11.86 5.28 5.31
N TYR A 182 12.43 6.47 5.23
CA TYR A 182 12.39 7.45 6.33
C TYR A 182 11.45 8.63 6.04
N GLY A 183 10.73 8.60 4.93
CA GLY A 183 9.84 9.69 4.56
C GLY A 183 10.57 11.01 4.34
N SER A 184 11.87 10.96 3.98
CA SER A 184 12.78 12.10 3.98
C SER A 184 12.99 12.75 2.61
N VAL A 185 12.62 12.08 1.51
CA VAL A 185 12.75 12.70 0.18
C VAL A 185 11.64 13.73 -0.03
N ASP A 186 11.94 14.76 -0.80
CA ASP A 186 10.98 15.80 -1.19
C ASP A 186 10.43 15.59 -2.61
N ASN A 187 9.50 16.42 -3.01
CA ASN A 187 8.89 16.35 -4.33
C ASN A 187 9.90 16.67 -5.45
N ASP A 188 10.83 17.58 -5.21
CA ASP A 188 11.85 17.97 -6.20
C ASP A 188 12.80 16.81 -6.49
N TYR A 189 13.11 16.00 -5.47
CA TYR A 189 13.88 14.77 -5.65
C TYR A 189 13.10 13.73 -6.46
N ILE A 190 11.82 13.51 -6.15
CA ILE A 190 10.95 12.55 -6.87
C ILE A 190 10.81 12.94 -8.34
N GLU A 191 10.67 14.24 -8.62
CA GLU A 191 10.58 14.81 -9.98
C GLU A 191 11.80 14.49 -10.85
N LYS A 192 12.98 14.42 -10.24
CA LYS A 192 14.22 14.02 -10.90
C LYS A 192 14.40 12.50 -10.95
N LEU A 193 14.08 11.83 -9.84
CA LEU A 193 14.29 10.39 -9.66
C LEU A 193 13.44 9.55 -10.63
N ILE A 194 12.14 9.76 -10.66
CA ILE A 194 11.25 8.89 -11.44
C ILE A 194 11.55 8.92 -12.93
N PRO A 195 11.69 10.09 -13.61
CA PRO A 195 12.08 10.13 -15.02
C PRO A 195 13.47 9.54 -15.28
N PHE A 196 14.41 9.72 -14.33
CA PHE A 196 15.74 9.11 -14.43
C PHE A 196 15.62 7.59 -14.45
N VAL A 197 14.95 6.99 -13.47
CA VAL A 197 14.77 5.54 -13.37
C VAL A 197 14.02 4.98 -14.56
N LYS A 198 12.96 5.65 -15.02
CA LYS A 198 12.24 5.25 -16.25
C LYS A 198 13.16 5.19 -17.48
N ARG A 199 14.10 6.12 -17.58
CA ARG A 199 15.09 6.10 -18.67
C ARG A 199 16.08 4.95 -18.54
N GLU A 200 16.58 4.68 -17.32
CA GLU A 200 17.52 3.56 -17.10
C GLU A 200 16.88 2.20 -17.45
N PHE A 201 15.58 2.04 -17.22
CA PHE A 201 14.82 0.83 -17.56
C PHE A 201 14.10 0.88 -18.91
N SER A 202 14.36 1.89 -19.77
CA SER A 202 13.61 2.11 -21.03
C SER A 202 13.71 0.94 -22.03
N ASN A 203 14.77 0.15 -21.97
CA ASN A 203 14.99 -1.01 -22.84
C ASN A 203 14.47 -2.33 -22.20
N SER A 204 13.74 -2.26 -21.09
CA SER A 204 13.15 -3.41 -20.41
C SER A 204 11.63 -3.23 -20.29
N GLN A 205 10.94 -4.28 -19.86
CA GLN A 205 9.51 -4.24 -19.55
C GLN A 205 9.25 -4.00 -18.06
N ILE A 206 10.29 -3.63 -17.29
CA ILE A 206 10.21 -3.43 -15.85
C ILE A 206 9.43 -2.15 -15.57
N LYS A 207 8.37 -2.28 -14.79
CA LYS A 207 7.56 -1.18 -14.31
C LYS A 207 8.18 -0.54 -13.07
N ILE A 208 8.01 0.77 -12.93
CA ILE A 208 8.61 1.54 -11.84
C ILE A 208 7.59 1.81 -10.74
N GLY A 209 7.98 1.50 -9.51
CA GLY A 209 7.14 1.68 -8.33
C GLY A 209 7.74 2.63 -7.29
N PHE A 210 6.85 3.17 -6.44
CA PHE A 210 7.25 4.04 -5.33
C PHE A 210 6.47 3.73 -4.06
N HIS A 211 7.18 3.59 -2.95
CA HIS A 211 6.64 3.36 -1.62
C HIS A 211 7.07 4.49 -0.69
N ALA A 212 6.11 5.20 -0.09
CA ALA A 212 6.39 6.38 0.73
C ALA A 212 5.95 6.21 2.18
N HIS A 213 6.87 6.52 3.12
CA HIS A 213 6.53 6.68 4.54
C HIS A 213 6.14 8.13 4.89
N ASP A 214 5.30 8.28 5.93
CA ASP A 214 4.59 9.51 6.28
C ASP A 214 5.24 10.33 7.40
N ASN A 215 6.54 10.12 7.66
CA ASN A 215 7.25 10.80 8.75
C ASN A 215 7.22 12.35 8.65
N CYS A 216 7.01 12.87 7.45
CA CYS A 216 6.83 14.31 7.20
C CYS A 216 5.39 14.67 6.79
N THR A 217 4.41 13.83 7.05
CA THR A 217 2.97 14.03 6.75
C THR A 217 2.66 14.33 5.29
N ASN A 218 3.44 13.77 4.36
CA ASN A 218 3.35 14.02 2.93
C ASN A 218 3.47 12.76 2.05
N ALA A 219 3.41 11.56 2.64
CA ALA A 219 3.59 10.30 1.91
C ALA A 219 2.61 10.13 0.75
N THR A 220 1.32 10.43 0.98
CA THR A 220 0.30 10.36 -0.08
C THR A 220 0.62 11.32 -1.22
N THR A 221 1.00 12.56 -0.91
CA THR A 221 1.40 13.55 -1.92
C THR A 221 2.62 13.09 -2.72
N LYS A 222 3.62 12.51 -2.06
CA LYS A 222 4.81 11.94 -2.70
C LYS A 222 4.45 10.80 -3.66
N ALA A 223 3.59 9.87 -3.23
CA ALA A 223 3.14 8.76 -4.07
C ALA A 223 2.40 9.26 -5.31
N LEU A 224 1.49 10.23 -5.16
CA LEU A 224 0.80 10.88 -6.28
C LEU A 224 1.77 11.66 -7.18
N HIS A 225 2.78 12.30 -6.60
CA HIS A 225 3.82 12.99 -7.35
C HIS A 225 4.67 11.99 -8.17
N ALA A 226 5.01 10.84 -7.60
CA ALA A 226 5.69 9.78 -8.33
C ALA A 226 4.87 9.29 -9.55
N LEU A 227 3.55 9.08 -9.39
CA LEU A 227 2.65 8.74 -10.50
C LEU A 227 2.62 9.81 -11.58
N LYS A 228 2.56 11.08 -11.19
CA LYS A 228 2.60 12.22 -12.12
C LYS A 228 3.85 12.21 -12.99
N TYR A 229 4.99 11.79 -12.44
CA TYR A 229 6.26 11.76 -13.16
C TYR A 229 6.58 10.38 -13.79
N GLY A 230 5.62 9.45 -13.79
CA GLY A 230 5.66 8.24 -14.59
C GLY A 230 5.87 6.94 -13.84
N ALA A 231 5.71 6.91 -12.52
CA ALA A 231 5.61 5.65 -11.79
C ALA A 231 4.40 4.85 -12.28
N ASP A 232 4.52 3.54 -12.32
CA ASP A 232 3.50 2.62 -12.83
C ASP A 232 2.70 1.98 -11.69
N ILE A 233 3.27 1.92 -10.48
CA ILE A 233 2.65 1.37 -9.26
C ILE A 233 3.06 2.18 -8.05
N VAL A 234 2.13 2.37 -7.12
CA VAL A 234 2.40 2.94 -5.79
C VAL A 234 1.81 2.08 -4.70
N ASP A 235 2.44 2.15 -3.52
CA ASP A 235 2.00 1.45 -2.33
C ASP A 235 1.25 2.40 -1.39
N GLY A 236 0.20 1.87 -0.72
CA GLY A 236 -0.49 2.55 0.36
C GLY A 236 -0.83 1.60 1.50
N CYS A 237 -1.22 2.17 2.63
CA CYS A 237 -1.82 1.44 3.75
C CYS A 237 -3.14 2.10 4.13
N VAL A 238 -4.11 1.30 4.54
CA VAL A 238 -5.41 1.81 5.02
C VAL A 238 -5.17 2.73 6.22
N LEU A 239 -5.74 3.94 6.19
CA LEU A 239 -5.53 5.01 7.16
C LEU A 239 -4.05 5.39 7.35
N GLY A 240 -3.17 4.96 6.45
CA GLY A 240 -1.72 5.10 6.59
C GLY A 240 -1.11 4.17 7.66
N PHE A 241 -1.82 3.12 8.07
CA PHE A 241 -1.39 2.20 9.14
C PHE A 241 -0.03 1.58 8.87
N GLY A 242 0.93 1.77 9.78
CA GLY A 242 2.28 1.27 9.62
C GLY A 242 3.25 1.76 10.69
N ARG A 243 4.50 1.41 10.53
CA ARG A 243 5.56 1.79 11.46
C ARG A 243 5.77 3.30 11.52
N GLY A 244 6.04 3.84 12.72
CA GLY A 244 6.33 5.27 12.93
C GLY A 244 5.10 6.14 12.66
N SER A 245 5.25 7.12 11.76
CA SER A 245 4.13 7.97 11.32
C SER A 245 3.28 7.34 10.21
N GLY A 246 3.57 6.09 9.85
CA GLY A 246 2.81 5.33 8.85
C GLY A 246 3.27 5.54 7.41
N ASN A 247 2.33 5.39 6.49
CA ASN A 247 2.53 5.30 5.04
C ASN A 247 1.59 6.23 4.27
N ALA A 248 1.74 6.27 2.96
CA ALA A 248 0.72 6.84 2.07
C ALA A 248 -0.64 6.16 2.31
N LYS A 249 -1.72 6.93 2.29
CA LYS A 249 -3.05 6.43 2.63
C LYS A 249 -3.75 5.83 1.42
N THR A 250 -4.05 4.51 1.47
CA THR A 250 -4.67 3.77 0.36
C THR A 250 -5.95 4.44 -0.11
N GLU A 251 -6.84 4.82 0.79
CA GLU A 251 -8.11 5.46 0.46
C GLU A 251 -7.94 6.80 -0.24
N LEU A 252 -6.94 7.61 0.14
CA LEU A 252 -6.66 8.88 -0.52
C LEU A 252 -6.04 8.69 -1.91
N LEU A 253 -5.15 7.69 -2.06
CA LEU A 253 -4.63 7.31 -3.37
C LEU A 253 -5.76 6.87 -4.29
N MET A 254 -6.69 6.03 -3.82
CA MET A 254 -7.85 5.57 -4.59
C MET A 254 -8.74 6.72 -5.03
N MET A 255 -9.03 7.68 -4.12
CA MET A 255 -9.84 8.87 -4.44
C MET A 255 -9.20 9.71 -5.55
N ASP A 256 -7.89 9.93 -5.48
CA ASP A 256 -7.16 10.68 -6.51
C ASP A 256 -7.10 9.93 -7.84
N LEU A 257 -6.82 8.63 -7.80
CA LEU A 257 -6.76 7.78 -8.99
C LEU A 257 -8.11 7.69 -9.71
N ASN A 258 -9.22 7.62 -8.95
CA ASN A 258 -10.56 7.68 -9.53
C ASN A 258 -10.81 9.02 -10.23
N LYS A 259 -10.40 10.13 -9.60
CA LYS A 259 -10.65 11.47 -10.08
C LYS A 259 -9.77 11.86 -11.29
N ASN A 260 -8.48 11.51 -11.25
CA ASN A 260 -7.48 12.07 -12.15
C ASN A 260 -6.96 11.03 -13.17
N TYR A 261 -7.16 9.72 -12.95
CA TYR A 261 -6.61 8.66 -13.81
C TYR A 261 -7.66 7.69 -14.36
N ASN A 262 -8.96 8.06 -14.22
CA ASN A 262 -10.10 7.28 -14.72
C ASN A 262 -10.12 5.83 -14.17
N LYS A 263 -9.73 5.66 -12.90
CA LYS A 263 -9.92 4.42 -12.15
C LYS A 263 -11.31 4.40 -11.53
N ASN A 264 -11.74 3.22 -11.07
CA ASN A 264 -13.04 3.03 -10.44
C ASN A 264 -12.91 2.16 -9.19
N TYR A 265 -12.05 2.60 -8.26
CA TYR A 265 -11.88 1.92 -6.98
C TYR A 265 -13.04 2.23 -6.04
N ASN A 266 -13.53 1.20 -5.34
CA ASN A 266 -14.51 1.40 -4.27
C ASN A 266 -13.79 1.64 -2.92
N PHE A 267 -13.34 2.87 -2.71
CA PHE A 267 -12.57 3.26 -1.51
C PHE A 267 -13.39 3.20 -0.20
N ILE A 268 -14.73 3.17 -0.27
CA ILE A 268 -15.57 3.10 0.93
C ILE A 268 -15.30 1.82 1.72
N ASN A 269 -15.20 0.66 1.06
CA ASN A 269 -14.92 -0.60 1.74
C ASN A 269 -13.56 -0.61 2.46
N ILE A 270 -12.57 0.10 1.91
CA ILE A 270 -11.26 0.26 2.54
C ILE A 270 -11.37 1.11 3.82
N ILE A 271 -12.13 2.21 3.76
CA ILE A 271 -12.33 3.09 4.91
C ILE A 271 -13.12 2.36 6.01
N GLU A 272 -14.18 1.64 5.65
CA GLU A 272 -14.98 0.86 6.61
C GLU A 272 -14.14 -0.20 7.33
N PHE A 273 -13.26 -0.90 6.61
CA PHE A 273 -12.30 -1.81 7.22
C PHE A 273 -11.36 -1.08 8.19
N GLY A 274 -10.84 0.09 7.80
CA GLY A 274 -9.97 0.90 8.64
C GLY A 274 -10.67 1.36 9.92
N ASP A 275 -11.90 1.84 9.82
CA ASP A 275 -12.71 2.31 10.94
C ASP A 275 -13.10 1.18 11.91
N GLU A 276 -13.41 0.00 11.39
CA GLU A 276 -13.80 -1.14 12.22
C GLU A 276 -12.59 -1.80 12.93
N TYR A 277 -11.45 -1.96 12.23
CA TYR A 277 -10.36 -2.82 12.69
C TYR A 277 -9.06 -2.11 13.02
N LEU A 278 -8.79 -0.92 12.47
CA LEU A 278 -7.51 -0.25 12.63
C LEU A 278 -7.57 1.01 13.48
N ILE A 279 -8.71 1.69 13.56
CA ILE A 279 -8.82 2.99 14.22
C ILE A 279 -8.42 2.94 15.71
N ASN A 280 -8.56 1.79 16.36
CA ASN A 280 -8.21 1.62 17.76
C ASN A 280 -6.72 1.44 18.02
N TYR A 281 -5.91 1.24 16.97
CA TYR A 281 -4.46 1.26 17.14
C TYR A 281 -3.98 2.70 17.34
N LYS A 282 -3.10 2.89 18.34
CA LYS A 282 -2.58 4.21 18.70
C LYS A 282 -1.93 4.94 17.51
N GLU A 283 -1.33 4.19 16.60
CA GLU A 283 -0.69 4.69 15.39
C GLU A 283 -1.68 5.32 14.41
N CYS A 284 -2.93 4.86 14.38
CA CYS A 284 -4.00 5.47 13.58
C CYS A 284 -4.58 6.72 14.25
N THR A 285 -4.69 6.71 15.60
CA THR A 285 -5.32 7.80 16.34
C THR A 285 -4.40 9.01 16.55
N ASN A 286 -3.07 8.81 16.52
CA ASN A 286 -2.11 9.91 16.68
C ASN A 286 -2.01 10.83 15.45
N ASN A 287 -2.60 10.48 14.33
CA ASN A 287 -2.72 11.35 13.16
C ASN A 287 -3.81 12.42 13.37
N LEU A 288 -3.57 13.37 14.27
CA LEU A 288 -4.49 14.46 14.64
C LEU A 288 -5.00 15.30 13.47
N CYS A 289 -4.36 15.21 12.29
CA CYS A 289 -4.73 15.99 11.11
C CYS A 289 -5.56 15.20 10.08
N TYR A 290 -5.67 13.85 10.21
CA TYR A 290 -6.43 13.05 9.27
C TYR A 290 -7.77 12.62 9.85
N ASN A 291 -8.85 13.13 9.26
CA ASN A 291 -10.19 12.63 9.51
C ASN A 291 -10.86 12.30 8.17
N VAL A 292 -11.28 11.04 8.01
CA VAL A 292 -11.87 10.54 6.78
C VAL A 292 -13.11 11.30 6.35
N VAL A 293 -13.88 11.85 7.28
CA VAL A 293 -15.09 12.62 6.97
C VAL A 293 -14.73 13.91 6.21
N TYR A 294 -13.64 14.59 6.62
CA TYR A 294 -13.14 15.75 5.86
C TYR A 294 -12.65 15.35 4.46
N ALA A 295 -11.98 14.21 4.33
CA ALA A 295 -11.53 13.71 3.03
C ALA A 295 -12.70 13.40 2.09
N LEU A 296 -13.76 12.76 2.60
CA LEU A 296 -14.99 12.49 1.83
C LEU A 296 -15.70 13.78 1.42
N ALA A 297 -15.83 14.75 2.34
CA ALA A 297 -16.41 16.05 2.02
C ALA A 297 -15.63 16.77 0.92
N ALA A 298 -14.30 16.77 0.99
CA ALA A 298 -13.42 17.35 -0.03
C ALA A 298 -13.52 16.61 -1.36
N TYR A 299 -13.56 15.28 -1.35
CA TYR A 299 -13.71 14.46 -2.55
C TYR A 299 -15.01 14.78 -3.33
N VAL A 300 -16.11 14.90 -2.61
CA VAL A 300 -17.42 15.23 -3.20
C VAL A 300 -17.53 16.71 -3.55
N GLY A 301 -16.76 17.59 -2.91
CA GLY A 301 -16.84 19.04 -3.01
C GLY A 301 -17.87 19.66 -2.07
N CYS A 302 -18.18 18.99 -0.94
CA CYS A 302 -19.12 19.48 0.04
C CYS A 302 -18.53 20.54 0.96
N HIS A 303 -19.39 21.48 1.39
CA HIS A 303 -19.01 22.49 2.38
C HIS A 303 -18.56 21.81 3.69
N VAL A 304 -17.43 22.28 4.23
CA VAL A 304 -16.75 21.66 5.38
C VAL A 304 -17.63 21.54 6.64
N THR A 305 -18.61 22.46 6.82
CA THR A 305 -19.53 22.42 7.97
C THR A 305 -20.35 21.14 8.02
N TYR A 306 -20.66 20.50 6.89
CA TYR A 306 -21.30 19.18 6.92
C TYR A 306 -20.43 18.10 7.56
N ALA A 307 -19.12 18.14 7.31
CA ALA A 307 -18.17 17.23 7.98
C ALA A 307 -18.05 17.54 9.48
N ILE A 308 -18.02 18.80 9.86
CA ILE A 308 -18.03 19.23 11.28
C ILE A 308 -19.28 18.72 11.98
N ASP A 309 -20.47 18.96 11.41
CA ASP A 309 -21.74 18.48 11.98
C ASP A 309 -21.75 16.96 12.19
N ILE A 310 -21.21 16.20 11.22
CA ILE A 310 -21.10 14.74 11.33
C ILE A 310 -20.20 14.33 12.48
N ILE A 311 -19.03 14.93 12.60
CA ILE A 311 -18.04 14.60 13.64
C ILE A 311 -18.55 14.95 15.03
N GLU A 312 -19.22 16.11 15.17
CA GLU A 312 -19.67 16.62 16.47
C GLU A 312 -21.01 16.00 16.95
N ILE A 313 -21.92 15.69 16.03
CA ILE A 313 -23.31 15.35 16.38
C ILE A 313 -23.61 13.86 16.21
N TYR A 314 -22.94 13.19 15.26
CA TYR A 314 -23.32 11.85 14.82
C TYR A 314 -22.20 10.83 15.09
N ASP A 315 -21.94 10.62 16.37
CA ASP A 315 -21.07 9.53 16.82
C ASP A 315 -21.59 8.18 16.24
N LYS A 316 -20.72 7.43 15.56
CA LYS A 316 -20.99 6.07 15.02
C LYS A 316 -21.85 5.95 13.75
N MET A 317 -21.82 6.91 12.85
CA MET A 317 -22.33 6.68 11.49
C MET A 317 -21.39 5.74 10.70
N LYS A 318 -21.97 4.85 9.89
CA LYS A 318 -21.18 4.10 8.91
C LYS A 318 -20.60 5.05 7.85
N VAL A 319 -19.39 4.79 7.41
CA VAL A 319 -18.72 5.60 6.38
C VAL A 319 -19.51 5.64 5.07
N SER A 320 -20.12 4.52 4.68
CA SER A 320 -21.02 4.45 3.54
C SER A 320 -22.20 5.41 3.64
N ASP A 321 -22.79 5.55 4.82
CA ASP A 321 -23.93 6.46 5.05
C ASP A 321 -23.49 7.92 4.94
N ILE A 322 -22.34 8.25 5.50
CA ILE A 322 -21.72 9.58 5.39
C ILE A 322 -21.49 9.93 3.93
N TYR A 323 -20.87 9.03 3.17
CA TYR A 323 -20.60 9.22 1.75
C TYR A 323 -21.90 9.39 0.95
N ASN A 324 -22.92 8.57 1.23
CA ASN A 324 -24.22 8.66 0.57
C ASN A 324 -24.93 10.00 0.84
N ILE A 325 -24.83 10.53 2.07
CA ILE A 325 -25.33 11.87 2.39
C ILE A 325 -24.64 12.94 1.53
N PHE A 326 -23.32 12.92 1.45
CA PHE A 326 -22.59 13.89 0.64
C PHE A 326 -22.94 13.79 -0.86
N MET A 327 -23.08 12.58 -1.37
CA MET A 327 -23.49 12.36 -2.77
C MET A 327 -24.91 12.84 -3.02
N GLU A 328 -25.83 12.66 -2.08
CA GLU A 328 -27.21 13.13 -2.21
C GLU A 328 -27.27 14.67 -2.14
N LEU A 329 -26.52 15.30 -1.25
CA LEU A 329 -26.35 16.76 -1.23
C LEU A 329 -25.83 17.29 -2.57
N LYS A 330 -24.88 16.60 -3.19
CA LYS A 330 -24.37 16.93 -4.51
C LYS A 330 -25.43 16.77 -5.59
N ARG A 331 -26.18 15.66 -5.58
CA ARG A 331 -27.28 15.40 -6.52
C ARG A 331 -28.35 16.49 -6.44
N LEU A 332 -28.63 16.98 -5.23
CA LEU A 332 -29.60 18.05 -4.98
C LEU A 332 -29.02 19.46 -5.27
N ASN A 333 -27.75 19.56 -5.68
CA ASN A 333 -27.02 20.83 -5.83
C ASN A 333 -27.01 21.69 -4.53
N LYS A 334 -26.93 21.02 -3.35
CA LYS A 334 -26.93 21.64 -2.02
C LYS A 334 -25.61 21.42 -1.27
N HIS A 335 -24.58 20.94 -1.93
CA HIS A 335 -23.30 20.61 -1.33
C HIS A 335 -22.37 21.83 -1.12
N MET A 336 -22.51 22.90 -1.91
CA MET A 336 -21.61 24.07 -1.85
C MET A 336 -21.90 25.02 -0.70
N PHE A 337 -23.12 25.02 -0.17
CA PHE A 337 -23.54 25.81 0.97
C PHE A 337 -24.15 24.91 2.03
N HIS A 338 -24.04 25.31 3.31
CA HIS A 338 -24.56 24.51 4.41
C HIS A 338 -26.07 24.71 4.63
N TYR A 339 -26.82 23.61 4.61
CA TYR A 339 -28.27 23.55 4.82
C TYR A 339 -28.57 22.57 5.97
N SER A 340 -28.55 23.03 7.23
CA SER A 340 -28.67 22.18 8.43
C SER A 340 -29.98 21.39 8.50
N SER A 341 -31.10 21.95 8.06
CA SER A 341 -32.40 21.26 8.03
C SER A 341 -32.40 20.09 7.03
N LEU A 342 -31.94 20.33 5.83
CA LEU A 342 -31.84 19.30 4.79
C LEU A 342 -30.89 18.17 5.21
N PHE A 343 -29.79 18.50 5.85
CA PHE A 343 -28.85 17.50 6.35
C PHE A 343 -29.49 16.58 7.38
N LYS A 344 -30.25 17.13 8.34
CA LYS A 344 -31.01 16.35 9.33
C LYS A 344 -32.06 15.43 8.68
N GLU A 345 -32.75 15.91 7.66
CA GLU A 345 -33.72 15.10 6.91
C GLU A 345 -33.07 13.90 6.21
N LEU A 346 -31.94 14.11 5.55
CA LEU A 346 -31.17 13.06 4.88
C LEU A 346 -30.65 12.01 5.87
N TYR A 347 -30.16 12.45 7.03
CA TYR A 347 -29.73 11.57 8.11
C TYR A 347 -30.87 10.67 8.63
N VAL A 348 -32.04 11.27 8.90
CA VAL A 348 -33.21 10.52 9.38
C VAL A 348 -33.69 9.48 8.33
N LYS A 349 -33.69 9.86 7.06
CA LYS A 349 -34.06 8.95 5.95
C LYS A 349 -33.16 7.72 5.88
N LEU A 350 -31.84 7.88 6.08
CA LEU A 350 -30.90 6.77 6.02
C LEU A 350 -30.99 5.82 7.22
N LYS A 351 -31.41 6.33 8.39
CA LYS A 351 -31.61 5.47 9.56
C LYS A 351 -32.86 4.59 9.49
N HIS A 352 -33.78 4.88 8.59
CA HIS A 352 -35.05 4.14 8.46
C HIS A 352 -35.08 3.22 7.23
N ASN A 353 -33.98 3.15 6.48
CA ASN A 353 -33.74 2.19 5.40
C ASN A 353 -32.67 1.17 5.81
#